data_432b1314da3acfc571d016a4f4fb0a3c
#
_entry.id   432b1314da3acfc571d016a4f4fb0a3c
#
_cell.length_a   1.000
_cell.length_b   1.000
_cell.length_c   1.000
_cell.angle_alpha   90.00
_cell.angle_beta   90.00
_cell.angle_gamma   90.00
#
_symmetry.space_group_name_H-M   'P 1'
#
loop_
_entity.id
_entity.type
_entity.pdbx_description
1 polymer ?
#
loop_
_entity_poly.entity_id
_entity_poly.type
_entity_poly.pdbx_seq_one_letter_code
_entity_poly.pdbx_strand_id
1 'polypeptide(L)'
;GSSNSGLTPTETPTASESETPTAAPTATTLRTCSVAEQAANPELGTLQAVVLNAETGEVLFDRDANKPAATASVMKTLTAAAALMTVGPNYRATTKVMADPQSKSVISLVGGGDVTLSKTAEGAQSIYRDAPKLSTLATQVRVWAEKNNVTQIDEIILDSSMFGGSAWESSWLRKDQADGWISEVTALQIDGDRIRPAQFTSKRTGRPVLSAGEAFKKELGDFAKTAILVESPTPTGFVEIGSVQSQPMSRWITYILQRSENIQSEMMAKLVSKDLGFDGSFESFDPAFKRALGTTGLDFTGVRIRDASGLSQLNMVSP
;
A
#
# COMPACT_ATOMS: atom_id res chain seq x y z
N GLY A 1 51.81 66.84 28.27
CA GLY A 1 51.98 66.82 29.69
C GLY A 1 51.50 65.42 30.15
N SER A 2 52.37 64.62 30.46
CA SER A 2 52.89 64.06 31.70
C SER A 2 51.85 63.69 32.75
N SER A 3 51.92 62.54 33.12
CA SER A 3 52.31 61.85 34.37
C SER A 3 51.23 60.85 34.81
N ASN A 4 51.59 59.65 34.95
CA ASN A 4 52.24 58.96 36.07
C ASN A 4 51.26 58.16 36.93
N SER A 5 51.36 56.85 36.80
CA SER A 5 51.67 55.88 37.87
C SER A 5 50.73 55.75 39.05
N GLY A 6 50.24 54.60 39.24
CA GLY A 6 49.72 54.08 40.50
C GLY A 6 49.46 52.59 40.42
N LEU A 7 50.50 51.80 40.65
CA LEU A 7 50.36 50.30 40.88
C LEU A 7 49.83 50.07 42.30
N THR A 8 48.76 49.39 42.42
CA THR A 8 48.31 48.80 43.69
C THR A 8 48.30 47.26 43.60
N PRO A 9 48.65 46.53 44.66
CA PRO A 9 49.04 45.12 44.58
C PRO A 9 47.80 44.20 44.39
N THR A 10 48.06 43.19 43.60
CA THR A 10 47.19 42.06 43.33
C THR A 10 46.93 41.25 44.61
N GLU A 11 45.69 41.19 45.06
CA GLU A 11 45.25 40.17 46.03
C GLU A 11 45.02 38.85 45.31
N THR A 12 45.63 37.80 45.87
CA THR A 12 45.47 36.40 45.41
C THR A 12 44.08 35.91 45.85
N PRO A 13 43.24 35.36 44.93
CA PRO A 13 41.98 34.75 45.38
C PRO A 13 42.25 33.42 46.09
N THR A 14 41.74 33.33 47.28
CA THR A 14 41.69 32.14 48.11
C THR A 14 40.87 31.07 47.39
N ALA A 15 41.41 29.85 47.30
CA ALA A 15 40.74 28.70 46.72
C ALA A 15 39.41 28.43 47.42
N SER A 16 38.32 28.49 46.68
CA SER A 16 37.00 28.06 47.11
C SER A 16 36.97 26.54 47.21
N GLU A 17 36.46 26.05 48.31
CA GLU A 17 36.29 24.64 48.60
C GLU A 17 35.47 23.97 47.48
N SER A 18 35.99 22.85 46.97
CA SER A 18 35.35 21.99 46.00
C SER A 18 34.10 21.39 46.64
N GLU A 19 32.92 21.82 46.19
CA GLU A 19 31.69 21.13 46.56
C GLU A 19 31.72 19.70 45.98
N THR A 20 31.61 18.71 46.84
CA THR A 20 31.48 17.30 46.49
C THR A 20 30.22 17.14 45.65
N PRO A 21 30.27 16.50 44.47
CA PRO A 21 29.06 16.32 43.62
C PRO A 21 28.04 15.51 44.43
N THR A 22 26.88 16.09 44.66
CA THR A 22 25.71 15.40 45.18
C THR A 22 25.39 14.27 44.25
N ALA A 23 25.36 13.03 44.74
CA ALA A 23 25.02 11.85 43.95
C ALA A 23 23.67 12.08 43.24
N ALA A 24 23.66 11.84 41.91
CA ALA A 24 22.44 11.88 41.12
C ALA A 24 21.38 11.00 41.81
N PRO A 25 20.11 11.41 41.81
CA PRO A 25 19.05 10.62 42.38
C PRO A 25 19.02 9.26 41.72
N THR A 26 19.15 8.22 42.53
CA THR A 26 19.03 6.82 42.10
C THR A 26 17.75 6.69 41.31
N ALA A 27 17.84 6.23 40.06
CA ALA A 27 16.72 6.01 39.21
C ALA A 27 15.67 5.21 39.99
N THR A 28 14.49 5.82 40.17
CA THR A 28 13.35 5.17 40.79
C THR A 28 13.07 3.95 39.89
N THR A 29 13.20 2.75 40.47
CA THR A 29 12.84 1.51 39.80
C THR A 29 11.47 1.70 39.18
N LEU A 30 11.39 1.71 37.84
CA LEU A 30 10.12 1.75 37.10
C LEU A 30 9.26 0.63 37.69
N ARG A 31 8.11 0.98 38.24
CA ARG A 31 7.14 -0.02 38.66
C ARG A 31 6.75 -0.80 37.42
N THR A 32 7.29 -2.01 37.30
CA THR A 32 6.85 -2.95 36.28
C THR A 32 5.43 -3.36 36.69
N CYS A 33 4.43 -2.76 36.05
CA CYS A 33 3.06 -3.24 36.20
C CYS A 33 3.00 -4.65 35.60
N SER A 34 2.85 -5.66 36.43
CA SER A 34 2.60 -7.01 35.97
C SER A 34 1.22 -7.07 35.34
N VAL A 35 1.13 -7.49 34.07
CA VAL A 35 -0.13 -7.75 33.36
C VAL A 35 -0.50 -9.24 33.37
N ALA A 36 0.17 -10.03 34.18
CA ALA A 36 0.04 -11.49 34.21
C ALA A 36 -1.40 -11.93 34.55
N GLU A 37 -2.06 -11.25 35.48
CA GLU A 37 -3.45 -11.53 35.87
C GLU A 37 -4.42 -11.25 34.75
N GLN A 38 -4.31 -10.08 34.10
CA GLN A 38 -5.13 -9.69 32.96
C GLN A 38 -4.89 -10.63 31.77
N ALA A 39 -3.64 -10.97 31.50
CA ALA A 39 -3.28 -11.89 30.44
C ALA A 39 -3.77 -13.34 30.70
N ALA A 40 -4.00 -13.72 31.95
CA ALA A 40 -4.55 -15.02 32.32
C ALA A 40 -6.08 -15.10 32.20
N ASN A 41 -6.77 -14.00 31.87
CA ASN A 41 -8.23 -13.99 31.75
C ASN A 41 -8.68 -15.00 30.67
N PRO A 42 -9.52 -15.99 31.00
CA PRO A 42 -9.99 -17.00 30.05
C PRO A 42 -10.85 -16.44 28.91
N GLU A 43 -11.46 -15.26 29.08
CA GLU A 43 -12.21 -14.58 28.03
C GLU A 43 -11.34 -14.12 26.85
N LEU A 44 -10.01 -14.02 27.04
CA LEU A 44 -9.07 -13.75 25.96
C LEU A 44 -8.89 -14.92 24.97
N GLY A 45 -9.40 -16.12 25.34
CA GLY A 45 -9.23 -17.32 24.54
C GLY A 45 -7.74 -17.68 24.36
N THR A 46 -7.34 -17.95 23.13
CA THR A 46 -5.92 -18.19 22.79
C THR A 46 -5.22 -16.85 22.55
N LEU A 47 -4.37 -16.44 23.47
CA LEU A 47 -3.58 -15.22 23.38
C LEU A 47 -2.11 -15.57 23.11
N GLN A 48 -1.55 -15.03 22.01
CA GLN A 48 -0.12 -14.94 21.75
C GLN A 48 0.30 -13.48 21.88
N ALA A 49 1.30 -13.21 22.68
CA ALA A 49 1.76 -11.84 22.90
C ALA A 49 3.21 -11.77 23.36
N VAL A 50 3.91 -10.73 22.91
CA VAL A 50 5.22 -10.35 23.45
C VAL A 50 5.23 -8.85 23.72
N VAL A 51 5.89 -8.44 24.80
CA VAL A 51 6.16 -7.03 25.09
C VAL A 51 7.67 -6.89 25.26
N LEU A 52 8.23 -5.99 24.47
CA LEU A 52 9.67 -5.71 24.47
C LEU A 52 9.93 -4.29 24.97
N ASN A 53 11.05 -4.11 25.67
CA ASN A 53 11.62 -2.78 25.84
C ASN A 53 12.17 -2.32 24.48
N ALA A 54 11.65 -1.22 23.95
CA ALA A 54 12.01 -0.73 22.61
C ALA A 54 13.48 -0.26 22.50
N GLU A 55 14.10 0.11 23.62
CA GLU A 55 15.49 0.59 23.64
C GLU A 55 16.50 -0.56 23.80
N THR A 56 16.16 -1.55 24.62
CA THR A 56 17.08 -2.62 25.00
C THR A 56 16.81 -3.95 24.32
N GLY A 57 15.61 -4.14 23.78
CA GLY A 57 15.14 -5.44 23.25
C GLY A 57 14.80 -6.47 24.33
N GLU A 58 14.85 -6.08 25.63
CA GLU A 58 14.51 -6.97 26.74
C GLU A 58 13.05 -7.41 26.65
N VAL A 59 12.81 -8.74 26.81
CA VAL A 59 11.46 -9.29 26.88
C VAL A 59 10.86 -8.99 28.25
N LEU A 60 9.86 -8.13 28.29
CA LEU A 60 9.13 -7.75 29.51
C LEU A 60 7.94 -8.66 29.80
N PHE A 61 7.36 -9.25 28.75
CA PHE A 61 6.27 -10.21 28.83
C PHE A 61 6.32 -11.15 27.64
N ASP A 62 6.11 -12.44 27.85
CA ASP A 62 6.00 -13.46 26.83
C ASP A 62 4.84 -14.38 27.15
N ARG A 63 3.96 -14.57 26.20
CA ARG A 63 2.94 -15.61 26.20
C ARG A 63 2.84 -16.21 24.82
N ASP A 64 3.41 -17.41 24.67
CA ASP A 64 3.37 -18.13 23.40
C ASP A 64 3.87 -17.31 22.18
N ALA A 65 4.83 -16.39 22.39
CA ALA A 65 5.32 -15.46 21.39
C ALA A 65 5.89 -16.15 20.13
N ASN A 66 6.33 -17.41 20.26
CA ASN A 66 6.84 -18.20 19.13
C ASN A 66 5.77 -19.04 18.44
N LYS A 67 4.51 -18.95 18.84
CA LYS A 67 3.41 -19.71 18.21
C LYS A 67 2.73 -18.85 17.15
N PRO A 68 2.78 -19.25 15.87
CA PRO A 68 2.07 -18.54 14.81
C PRO A 68 0.56 -18.58 15.01
N ALA A 69 -0.09 -17.45 14.74
CA ALA A 69 -1.55 -17.29 14.79
C ALA A 69 -2.06 -16.46 13.63
N ALA A 70 -3.38 -16.46 13.41
CA ALA A 70 -4.01 -15.61 12.42
C ALA A 70 -3.83 -14.12 12.79
N THR A 71 -3.37 -13.33 11.85
CA THR A 71 -2.90 -11.96 12.07
C THR A 71 -3.99 -10.90 12.04
N ALA A 72 -5.14 -11.19 11.41
CA ALA A 72 -6.08 -10.16 11.01
C ALA A 72 -5.33 -8.97 10.36
N SER A 73 -5.81 -7.74 10.53
CA SER A 73 -5.24 -6.55 9.86
C SER A 73 -3.81 -6.16 10.31
N VAL A 74 -3.24 -6.82 11.31
CA VAL A 74 -1.81 -6.66 11.65
C VAL A 74 -0.92 -7.12 10.48
N MET A 75 -1.40 -8.03 9.63
CA MET A 75 -0.73 -8.43 8.38
C MET A 75 -0.28 -7.24 7.54
N LYS A 76 -1.03 -6.14 7.53
CA LYS A 76 -0.73 -4.93 6.76
C LYS A 76 0.60 -4.26 7.16
N THR A 77 1.09 -4.51 8.37
CA THR A 77 2.42 -4.01 8.80
C THR A 77 3.54 -4.73 8.05
N LEU A 78 3.44 -6.06 7.89
CA LEU A 78 4.40 -6.84 7.09
C LEU A 78 4.31 -6.45 5.61
N THR A 79 3.09 -6.25 5.10
CA THR A 79 2.87 -5.80 3.71
C THR A 79 3.52 -4.44 3.45
N ALA A 80 3.35 -3.49 4.38
CA ALA A 80 3.96 -2.17 4.30
C ALA A 80 5.50 -2.25 4.36
N ALA A 81 6.04 -3.07 5.27
CA ALA A 81 7.49 -3.29 5.38
C ALA A 81 8.05 -3.91 4.10
N ALA A 82 7.41 -4.95 3.55
CA ALA A 82 7.82 -5.57 2.29
C ALA A 82 7.82 -4.56 1.13
N ALA A 83 6.80 -3.71 1.03
CA ALA A 83 6.73 -2.68 0.00
C ALA A 83 7.84 -1.63 0.12
N LEU A 84 8.15 -1.19 1.35
CA LEU A 84 9.24 -0.24 1.58
C LEU A 84 10.61 -0.82 1.24
N MET A 85 10.82 -2.11 1.50
CA MET A 85 12.09 -2.82 1.24
C MET A 85 12.29 -3.19 -0.24
N THR A 86 11.22 -3.18 -1.05
CA THR A 86 11.27 -3.57 -2.47
C THR A 86 11.00 -2.36 -3.38
N VAL A 87 9.76 -2.12 -3.72
CA VAL A 87 9.36 -1.04 -4.65
C VAL A 87 9.75 0.35 -4.11
N GLY A 88 9.84 0.51 -2.80
CA GLY A 88 10.25 1.76 -2.14
C GLY A 88 9.14 2.81 -2.01
N PRO A 89 9.39 3.85 -1.16
CA PRO A 89 8.35 4.82 -0.78
C PRO A 89 7.87 5.72 -1.93
N ASN A 90 8.68 5.89 -2.96
CA ASN A 90 8.40 6.81 -4.07
C ASN A 90 7.78 6.11 -5.30
N TYR A 91 7.65 4.78 -5.27
CA TYR A 91 7.03 4.03 -6.35
C TYR A 91 5.62 4.55 -6.64
N ARG A 92 5.27 4.61 -7.93
CA ARG A 92 3.93 4.98 -8.42
C ARG A 92 3.47 3.97 -9.46
N ALA A 93 2.34 3.37 -9.24
CA ALA A 93 1.70 2.52 -10.25
C ALA A 93 1.21 3.38 -11.42
N THR A 94 1.43 2.90 -12.64
CA THR A 94 1.13 3.68 -13.86
C THR A 94 0.07 2.96 -14.69
N THR A 95 -1.06 3.62 -14.92
CA THR A 95 -2.06 3.17 -15.90
C THR A 95 -1.80 3.88 -17.22
N LYS A 96 -1.81 3.12 -18.32
CA LYS A 96 -1.48 3.62 -19.66
C LYS A 96 -2.64 3.44 -20.63
N VAL A 97 -2.65 4.27 -21.67
CA VAL A 97 -3.40 4.00 -22.88
C VAL A 97 -2.41 3.83 -24.02
N MET A 98 -2.55 2.71 -24.71
CA MET A 98 -1.75 2.35 -25.88
C MET A 98 -2.64 2.40 -27.11
N ALA A 99 -2.10 2.68 -28.30
CA ALA A 99 -2.83 2.66 -29.55
C ALA A 99 -2.13 1.78 -30.58
N ASP A 100 -2.93 1.14 -31.42
CA ASP A 100 -2.42 0.49 -32.63
C ASP A 100 -1.92 1.57 -33.61
N PRO A 101 -0.65 1.61 -33.96
CA PRO A 101 -0.12 2.60 -34.89
C PRO A 101 -0.68 2.48 -36.30
N GLN A 102 -1.24 1.33 -36.69
CA GLN A 102 -1.80 1.06 -38.00
C GLN A 102 -3.31 1.39 -38.06
N SER A 103 -4.10 0.77 -37.19
CA SER A 103 -5.54 0.97 -37.14
C SER A 103 -5.94 2.31 -36.53
N LYS A 104 -5.20 2.80 -35.51
CA LYS A 104 -5.46 4.04 -34.75
C LYS A 104 -6.84 4.14 -34.08
N SER A 105 -7.86 3.39 -34.56
CA SER A 105 -9.19 3.29 -33.90
C SER A 105 -9.27 2.20 -32.84
N VAL A 106 -8.19 1.42 -32.66
CA VAL A 106 -8.04 0.40 -31.60
C VAL A 106 -7.06 0.93 -30.56
N ILE A 107 -7.53 1.03 -29.34
CA ILE A 107 -6.71 1.43 -28.18
C ILE A 107 -6.75 0.37 -27.08
N SER A 108 -5.77 0.38 -26.22
CA SER A 108 -5.72 -0.49 -25.05
C SER A 108 -5.59 0.32 -23.76
N LEU A 109 -6.48 0.08 -22.81
CA LEU A 109 -6.36 0.58 -21.45
C LEU A 109 -5.60 -0.47 -20.62
N VAL A 110 -4.35 -0.14 -20.28
CA VAL A 110 -3.42 -1.07 -19.63
C VAL A 110 -3.31 -0.77 -18.16
N GLY A 111 -3.73 -1.71 -17.33
CA GLY A 111 -3.63 -1.61 -15.88
C GLY A 111 -2.21 -1.87 -15.38
N GLY A 112 -1.69 -0.95 -14.58
CA GLY A 112 -0.38 -1.06 -13.93
C GLY A 112 -0.46 -1.29 -12.42
N GLY A 113 -1.59 -1.83 -11.93
CA GLY A 113 -1.77 -2.09 -10.51
C GLY A 113 -2.13 -0.84 -9.69
N ASP A 114 -2.74 0.18 -10.29
CA ASP A 114 -3.28 1.32 -9.56
C ASP A 114 -4.75 1.10 -9.21
N VAL A 115 -4.99 0.63 -7.98
CA VAL A 115 -6.34 0.47 -7.42
C VAL A 115 -7.04 1.81 -7.13
N THR A 116 -6.29 2.91 -7.14
CA THR A 116 -6.79 4.24 -6.77
C THR A 116 -7.31 5.05 -7.95
N LEU A 117 -6.95 4.67 -9.19
CA LEU A 117 -7.45 5.34 -10.40
C LEU A 117 -8.97 5.56 -10.30
N SER A 118 -9.44 6.78 -10.55
CA SER A 118 -10.80 7.14 -10.17
C SER A 118 -11.67 7.59 -11.35
N LYS A 119 -12.94 7.14 -11.32
CA LYS A 119 -14.01 7.60 -12.20
C LYS A 119 -14.74 8.84 -11.70
N THR A 120 -14.32 9.42 -10.54
CA THR A 120 -14.97 10.63 -10.04
C THR A 120 -14.67 11.82 -10.95
N ALA A 121 -15.65 12.70 -11.10
CA ALA A 121 -15.52 13.91 -11.90
C ALA A 121 -14.34 14.81 -11.43
N GLU A 122 -13.94 15.72 -12.29
CA GLU A 122 -12.94 16.74 -11.94
C GLU A 122 -13.37 17.50 -10.69
N GLY A 123 -12.42 17.76 -9.78
CA GLY A 123 -12.68 18.39 -8.48
C GLY A 123 -13.34 17.50 -7.42
N ALA A 124 -13.95 16.37 -7.80
CA ALA A 124 -14.51 15.42 -6.84
C ALA A 124 -13.46 14.42 -6.35
N GLN A 125 -13.58 14.02 -5.09
CA GLN A 125 -12.67 13.04 -4.46
C GLN A 125 -13.35 11.69 -4.25
N SER A 126 -12.58 10.63 -4.49
CA SER A 126 -12.91 9.30 -3.96
C SER A 126 -12.39 9.16 -2.53
N ILE A 127 -12.52 7.96 -1.95
CA ILE A 127 -11.85 7.67 -0.67
C ILE A 127 -10.32 7.75 -0.80
N TYR A 128 -9.77 7.54 -2.00
CA TYR A 128 -8.36 7.74 -2.31
C TYR A 128 -8.15 9.19 -2.72
N ARG A 129 -7.73 10.02 -1.78
CA ARG A 129 -7.52 11.45 -2.04
C ARG A 129 -6.44 11.67 -3.08
N ASP A 130 -6.67 12.65 -3.95
CA ASP A 130 -5.75 13.05 -5.01
C ASP A 130 -5.39 11.91 -5.97
N ALA A 131 -6.30 10.97 -6.13
CA ALA A 131 -6.18 9.86 -7.07
C ALA A 131 -6.15 10.36 -8.52
N PRO A 132 -5.39 9.71 -9.41
CA PRO A 132 -5.43 10.01 -10.83
C PRO A 132 -6.84 9.76 -11.39
N LYS A 133 -7.19 10.47 -12.46
CA LYS A 133 -8.55 10.46 -13.03
C LYS A 133 -8.58 9.77 -14.39
N LEU A 134 -9.66 9.01 -14.64
CA LEU A 134 -9.94 8.50 -15.98
C LEU A 134 -10.18 9.63 -16.99
N SER A 135 -10.78 10.75 -16.57
CA SER A 135 -10.97 11.94 -17.40
C SER A 135 -9.66 12.51 -17.93
N THR A 136 -8.57 12.44 -17.14
CA THR A 136 -7.23 12.86 -17.57
C THR A 136 -6.71 11.97 -18.70
N LEU A 137 -6.84 10.64 -18.57
CA LEU A 137 -6.50 9.70 -19.66
C LEU A 137 -7.35 9.94 -20.90
N ALA A 138 -8.66 10.11 -20.75
CA ALA A 138 -9.57 10.38 -21.85
C ALA A 138 -9.20 11.67 -22.59
N THR A 139 -8.76 12.70 -21.87
CA THR A 139 -8.28 13.96 -22.46
C THR A 139 -7.00 13.74 -23.27
N GLN A 140 -6.05 12.97 -22.75
CA GLN A 140 -4.81 12.65 -23.49
C GLN A 140 -5.10 11.88 -24.77
N VAL A 141 -6.05 10.92 -24.73
CA VAL A 141 -6.50 10.19 -25.93
C VAL A 141 -7.11 11.13 -26.95
N ARG A 142 -7.99 12.06 -26.55
CA ARG A 142 -8.59 13.04 -27.47
C ARG A 142 -7.53 13.93 -28.11
N VAL A 143 -6.56 14.43 -27.36
CA VAL A 143 -5.45 15.23 -27.88
C VAL A 143 -4.61 14.44 -28.90
N TRP A 144 -4.33 13.18 -28.59
CA TRP A 144 -3.62 12.31 -29.53
C TRP A 144 -4.44 12.04 -30.77
N ALA A 145 -5.74 11.77 -30.63
CA ALA A 145 -6.65 11.49 -31.75
C ALA A 145 -6.75 12.69 -32.73
N GLU A 146 -6.88 13.89 -32.18
CA GLU A 146 -6.91 15.12 -32.98
C GLU A 146 -5.64 15.27 -33.83
N LYS A 147 -4.45 15.07 -33.21
CA LYS A 147 -3.15 15.14 -33.91
C LYS A 147 -2.98 14.07 -35.00
N ASN A 148 -3.69 12.94 -34.87
CA ASN A 148 -3.58 11.79 -35.76
C ASN A 148 -4.77 11.63 -36.71
N ASN A 149 -5.70 12.61 -36.74
CA ASN A 149 -6.93 12.59 -37.54
C ASN A 149 -7.81 11.35 -37.24
N VAL A 150 -7.84 10.90 -36.02
CA VAL A 150 -8.72 9.83 -35.55
C VAL A 150 -10.04 10.45 -35.11
N THR A 151 -11.12 10.03 -35.71
CA THR A 151 -12.45 10.59 -35.44
C THR A 151 -13.32 9.73 -34.54
N GLN A 152 -12.95 8.45 -34.39
CA GLN A 152 -13.70 7.48 -33.59
C GLN A 152 -12.76 6.39 -33.06
N ILE A 153 -13.08 5.86 -31.91
CA ILE A 153 -12.50 4.61 -31.37
C ILE A 153 -13.54 3.50 -31.57
N ASP A 154 -13.12 2.40 -32.18
CA ASP A 154 -13.96 1.24 -32.48
C ASP A 154 -13.79 0.12 -31.47
N GLU A 155 -12.60 0.01 -30.85
CA GLU A 155 -12.29 -1.03 -29.88
C GLU A 155 -11.42 -0.49 -28.75
N ILE A 156 -11.75 -0.91 -27.51
CA ILE A 156 -10.94 -0.67 -26.33
C ILE A 156 -10.56 -2.02 -25.73
N ILE A 157 -9.31 -2.39 -25.85
CA ILE A 157 -8.73 -3.56 -25.18
C ILE A 157 -8.54 -3.21 -23.71
N LEU A 158 -8.96 -4.10 -22.83
CA LEU A 158 -8.83 -3.97 -21.39
C LEU A 158 -7.73 -4.93 -20.92
N ASP A 159 -6.54 -4.41 -20.74
CA ASP A 159 -5.37 -5.22 -20.38
C ASP A 159 -5.14 -5.22 -18.87
N SER A 160 -5.40 -6.36 -18.26
CA SER A 160 -5.14 -6.66 -16.85
C SER A 160 -4.13 -7.79 -16.68
N SER A 161 -3.31 -8.06 -17.68
CA SER A 161 -2.42 -9.22 -17.75
C SER A 161 -1.16 -9.14 -16.86
N MET A 162 -0.94 -8.02 -16.17
CA MET A 162 0.25 -7.78 -15.34
C MET A 162 0.43 -8.85 -14.25
N PHE A 163 -0.67 -9.36 -13.68
CA PHE A 163 -0.65 -10.32 -12.59
C PHE A 163 -1.13 -11.70 -13.03
N GLY A 164 -0.41 -12.73 -12.56
CA GLY A 164 -0.81 -14.13 -12.71
C GLY A 164 -1.82 -14.59 -11.66
N GLY A 165 -2.25 -15.83 -11.81
CA GLY A 165 -3.14 -16.50 -10.86
C GLY A 165 -4.56 -15.96 -10.81
N SER A 166 -5.29 -16.32 -9.76
CA SER A 166 -6.64 -15.85 -9.51
C SER A 166 -6.69 -14.39 -9.04
N ALA A 167 -7.72 -13.65 -9.44
CA ALA A 167 -8.00 -12.33 -8.90
C ALA A 167 -8.66 -12.39 -7.49
N TRP A 168 -9.11 -13.56 -7.07
CA TRP A 168 -9.76 -13.80 -5.78
C TRP A 168 -8.95 -14.80 -4.96
N GLU A 169 -8.64 -14.48 -3.70
CA GLU A 169 -8.01 -15.44 -2.79
C GLU A 169 -9.07 -16.44 -2.29
N SER A 170 -8.77 -17.73 -2.39
CA SER A 170 -9.74 -18.81 -2.21
C SER A 170 -10.29 -18.93 -0.79
N SER A 171 -9.57 -18.45 0.21
CA SER A 171 -9.99 -18.47 1.61
C SER A 171 -10.89 -17.29 2.01
N TRP A 172 -11.06 -16.28 1.15
CA TRP A 172 -11.95 -15.17 1.42
C TRP A 172 -13.42 -15.55 1.29
N LEU A 173 -14.26 -14.94 2.10
CA LEU A 173 -15.69 -15.16 2.03
C LEU A 173 -16.33 -14.19 1.02
N ARG A 174 -17.18 -14.70 0.13
CA ARG A 174 -17.96 -13.85 -0.78
C ARG A 174 -18.86 -12.84 -0.06
N LYS A 175 -19.17 -13.11 1.22
CA LYS A 175 -19.83 -12.14 2.08
C LYS A 175 -19.01 -10.84 2.25
N ASP A 176 -17.69 -10.92 2.35
CA ASP A 176 -16.82 -9.75 2.50
C ASP A 176 -16.88 -8.83 1.26
N GLN A 177 -17.05 -9.41 0.07
CA GLN A 177 -17.31 -8.65 -1.15
C GLN A 177 -18.68 -7.97 -1.12
N ALA A 178 -19.73 -8.71 -0.72
CA ALA A 178 -21.08 -8.16 -0.62
C ALA A 178 -21.19 -7.03 0.41
N ASP A 179 -20.45 -7.14 1.50
CA ASP A 179 -20.36 -6.12 2.57
C ASP A 179 -19.44 -4.96 2.18
N GLY A 180 -18.71 -5.06 1.08
CA GLY A 180 -17.87 -3.97 0.54
C GLY A 180 -16.45 -3.88 1.12
N TRP A 181 -15.94 -4.96 1.75
CA TRP A 181 -14.62 -5.00 2.35
C TRP A 181 -13.50 -5.35 1.37
N ILE A 182 -13.81 -6.12 0.33
CA ILE A 182 -12.84 -6.60 -0.68
C ILE A 182 -13.52 -6.78 -2.03
N SER A 183 -12.76 -6.90 -3.09
CA SER A 183 -13.18 -7.30 -4.43
C SER A 183 -12.10 -8.17 -5.07
N GLU A 184 -12.33 -8.63 -6.29
CA GLU A 184 -11.29 -9.15 -7.15
C GLU A 184 -10.15 -8.14 -7.26
N VAL A 185 -8.90 -8.60 -7.21
CA VAL A 185 -7.69 -7.76 -7.26
C VAL A 185 -7.04 -7.94 -8.62
N THR A 186 -7.29 -7.00 -9.50
CA THR A 186 -6.85 -7.02 -10.90
C THR A 186 -5.94 -5.83 -11.21
N ALA A 187 -5.02 -5.98 -12.16
CA ALA A 187 -4.08 -4.91 -12.53
C ALA A 187 -4.78 -3.67 -13.09
N LEU A 188 -5.90 -3.87 -13.80
CA LEU A 188 -6.79 -2.81 -14.27
C LEU A 188 -8.02 -2.75 -13.36
N GLN A 189 -8.10 -1.70 -12.56
CA GLN A 189 -9.16 -1.50 -11.57
C GLN A 189 -9.31 -0.01 -11.26
N ILE A 190 -10.51 0.44 -10.90
CA ILE A 190 -10.79 1.82 -10.53
C ILE A 190 -11.49 1.89 -9.17
N ASP A 191 -11.15 2.91 -8.36
CA ASP A 191 -11.78 3.19 -7.06
C ASP A 191 -11.86 1.98 -6.13
N GLY A 192 -10.94 1.00 -6.26
CA GLY A 192 -11.02 -0.27 -5.55
C GLY A 192 -12.29 -1.06 -5.87
N ASP A 193 -12.79 -0.97 -7.09
CA ASP A 193 -14.03 -1.60 -7.59
C ASP A 193 -15.31 -1.12 -6.88
N ARG A 194 -15.29 0.07 -6.26
CA ARG A 194 -16.45 0.63 -5.55
C ARG A 194 -17.51 1.15 -6.51
N ILE A 195 -18.78 0.78 -6.26
CA ILE A 195 -19.92 1.38 -6.98
C ILE A 195 -20.01 2.87 -6.63
N ARG A 196 -19.79 3.22 -5.34
CA ARG A 196 -19.78 4.60 -4.82
C ARG A 196 -18.36 4.98 -4.36
N PRO A 197 -17.56 5.64 -5.20
CA PRO A 197 -16.14 5.91 -4.92
C PRO A 197 -15.85 6.66 -3.62
N ALA A 198 -16.77 7.53 -3.18
CA ALA A 198 -16.61 8.32 -1.97
C ALA A 198 -17.02 7.59 -0.67
N GLN A 199 -17.52 6.35 -0.76
CA GLN A 199 -17.95 5.55 0.40
C GLN A 199 -16.95 4.43 0.67
N PHE A 200 -16.43 4.38 1.90
CA PHE A 200 -15.43 3.38 2.28
C PHE A 200 -15.94 1.94 2.14
N THR A 201 -17.11 1.64 2.69
CA THR A 201 -17.76 0.33 2.65
C THR A 201 -18.75 0.18 1.49
N SER A 202 -18.49 0.83 0.36
CA SER A 202 -19.33 0.70 -0.84
C SER A 202 -19.34 -0.74 -1.34
N LYS A 203 -20.50 -1.20 -1.79
CA LYS A 203 -20.61 -2.45 -2.58
C LYS A 203 -19.61 -2.43 -3.74
N ARG A 204 -19.13 -3.60 -4.11
CA ARG A 204 -18.21 -3.81 -5.23
C ARG A 204 -18.99 -4.27 -6.46
N THR A 205 -18.45 -4.01 -7.65
CA THR A 205 -19.09 -4.47 -8.89
C THR A 205 -18.87 -5.96 -9.11
N GLY A 206 -17.75 -6.50 -8.61
CA GLY A 206 -17.29 -7.86 -8.86
C GLY A 206 -16.76 -8.09 -10.27
N ARG A 207 -16.63 -7.02 -11.06
CA ARG A 207 -16.13 -7.03 -12.45
C ARG A 207 -15.19 -5.84 -12.67
N PRO A 208 -14.08 -5.73 -11.91
CA PRO A 208 -13.26 -4.53 -11.87
C PRO A 208 -12.72 -4.13 -13.24
N VAL A 209 -12.26 -5.08 -14.07
CA VAL A 209 -11.69 -4.82 -15.40
C VAL A 209 -12.76 -4.23 -16.33
N LEU A 210 -13.88 -4.90 -16.43
CA LEU A 210 -14.99 -4.42 -17.27
C LEU A 210 -15.54 -3.07 -16.77
N SER A 211 -15.67 -2.91 -15.44
CA SER A 211 -16.11 -1.63 -14.84
C SER A 211 -15.17 -0.48 -15.13
N ALA A 212 -13.86 -0.73 -15.19
CA ALA A 212 -12.87 0.27 -15.59
C ALA A 212 -13.04 0.65 -17.08
N GLY A 213 -13.23 -0.34 -17.95
CA GLY A 213 -13.47 -0.14 -19.37
C GLY A 213 -14.77 0.64 -19.66
N GLU A 214 -15.88 0.26 -19.00
CA GLU A 214 -17.16 0.97 -19.11
C GLU A 214 -17.04 2.45 -18.67
N ALA A 215 -16.35 2.68 -17.55
CA ALA A 215 -16.12 4.04 -17.07
C ALA A 215 -15.21 4.84 -18.02
N PHE A 216 -14.14 4.25 -18.54
CA PHE A 216 -13.24 4.91 -19.48
C PHE A 216 -13.94 5.23 -20.81
N LYS A 217 -14.71 4.29 -21.36
CA LYS A 217 -15.56 4.50 -22.54
C LYS A 217 -16.53 5.67 -22.34
N LYS A 218 -17.13 5.76 -21.14
CA LYS A 218 -18.00 6.90 -20.79
C LYS A 218 -17.25 8.23 -20.78
N GLU A 219 -16.02 8.27 -20.24
CA GLU A 219 -15.18 9.48 -20.24
C GLU A 219 -14.76 9.91 -21.66
N LEU A 220 -14.59 8.97 -22.58
CA LEU A 220 -14.34 9.26 -24.01
C LEU A 220 -15.59 9.84 -24.71
N GLY A 221 -16.79 9.59 -24.20
CA GLY A 221 -18.04 10.13 -24.72
C GLY A 221 -18.37 9.62 -26.12
N ASP A 222 -18.89 10.51 -26.97
CA ASP A 222 -19.33 10.16 -28.34
C ASP A 222 -18.18 9.61 -29.20
N PHE A 223 -16.95 9.98 -28.88
CA PHE A 223 -15.75 9.50 -29.56
C PHE A 223 -15.54 7.97 -29.47
N ALA A 224 -16.05 7.33 -28.44
CA ALA A 224 -15.99 5.88 -28.25
C ALA A 224 -17.37 5.22 -28.06
N LYS A 225 -18.45 5.91 -28.43
CA LYS A 225 -19.82 5.48 -28.17
C LYS A 225 -20.13 4.05 -28.67
N THR A 226 -19.63 3.71 -29.85
CA THR A 226 -19.81 2.39 -30.46
C THR A 226 -18.67 1.41 -30.17
N ALA A 227 -17.63 1.84 -29.46
CA ALA A 227 -16.48 1.00 -29.16
C ALA A 227 -16.89 -0.29 -28.45
N ILE A 228 -16.36 -1.42 -28.87
CA ILE A 228 -16.45 -2.68 -28.14
C ILE A 228 -15.37 -2.74 -27.06
N LEU A 229 -15.67 -3.43 -25.97
CA LEU A 229 -14.71 -3.68 -24.89
C LEU A 229 -14.25 -5.13 -24.96
N VAL A 230 -12.94 -5.35 -25.03
CA VAL A 230 -12.35 -6.69 -25.15
C VAL A 230 -11.31 -6.90 -24.04
N GLU A 231 -11.52 -7.85 -23.16
CA GLU A 231 -10.53 -8.21 -22.16
C GLU A 231 -9.44 -9.10 -22.78
N SER A 232 -8.24 -8.55 -22.96
CA SER A 232 -7.09 -9.22 -23.58
C SER A 232 -5.80 -8.49 -23.24
N PRO A 233 -4.65 -9.18 -23.25
CA PRO A 233 -3.36 -8.50 -23.26
C PRO A 233 -3.21 -7.58 -24.46
N THR A 234 -2.54 -6.45 -24.28
CA THR A 234 -2.21 -5.50 -25.32
C THR A 234 -1.32 -6.15 -26.38
N PRO A 235 -1.67 -6.11 -27.68
CA PRO A 235 -0.83 -6.64 -28.72
C PRO A 235 0.55 -5.96 -28.78
N THR A 236 1.57 -6.72 -29.16
CA THR A 236 2.91 -6.17 -29.39
C THR A 236 2.90 -5.12 -30.50
N GLY A 237 3.65 -4.04 -30.29
CA GLY A 237 3.77 -2.96 -31.28
C GLY A 237 2.84 -1.79 -31.07
N PHE A 238 1.90 -1.87 -30.12
CA PHE A 238 1.12 -0.70 -29.70
C PHE A 238 2.04 0.35 -29.09
N VAL A 239 1.70 1.63 -29.27
CA VAL A 239 2.46 2.78 -28.77
C VAL A 239 1.70 3.51 -27.68
N GLU A 240 2.41 3.98 -26.66
CA GLU A 240 1.82 4.76 -25.57
C GLU A 240 1.31 6.12 -26.09
N ILE A 241 0.06 6.42 -25.79
CA ILE A 241 -0.60 7.68 -26.17
C ILE A 241 -1.09 8.50 -24.97
N GLY A 242 -1.04 7.92 -23.78
CA GLY A 242 -1.37 8.60 -22.56
C GLY A 242 -1.05 7.75 -21.33
N SER A 243 -0.80 8.40 -20.22
CA SER A 243 -0.59 7.73 -18.95
C SER A 243 -0.92 8.62 -17.76
N VAL A 244 -1.25 7.98 -16.64
CA VAL A 244 -1.41 8.61 -15.32
C VAL A 244 -0.76 7.74 -14.26
N GLN A 245 -0.34 8.38 -13.16
CA GLN A 245 0.33 7.71 -12.06
C GLN A 245 -0.44 7.86 -10.75
N SER A 246 -0.42 6.82 -9.95
CA SER A 246 -0.95 6.84 -8.59
C SER A 246 -0.22 7.84 -7.69
N GLN A 247 -0.75 8.09 -6.50
CA GLN A 247 0.02 8.66 -5.41
C GLN A 247 1.20 7.74 -5.06
N PRO A 248 2.30 8.26 -4.45
CA PRO A 248 3.45 7.42 -4.12
C PRO A 248 3.10 6.37 -3.07
N MET A 249 3.85 5.27 -3.07
CA MET A 249 3.66 4.13 -2.16
C MET A 249 3.62 4.55 -0.68
N SER A 250 4.39 5.55 -0.28
CA SER A 250 4.34 6.11 1.08
C SER A 250 2.94 6.62 1.47
N ARG A 251 2.21 7.22 0.53
CA ARG A 251 0.82 7.66 0.76
C ARG A 251 -0.15 6.48 0.84
N TRP A 252 0.08 5.44 0.05
CA TRP A 252 -0.70 4.20 0.14
C TRP A 252 -0.52 3.55 1.51
N ILE A 253 0.73 3.39 1.96
CA ILE A 253 1.05 2.81 3.26
C ILE A 253 0.37 3.59 4.39
N THR A 254 0.49 4.93 4.38
CA THR A 254 -0.17 5.78 5.36
C THR A 254 -1.69 5.53 5.40
N TYR A 255 -2.33 5.51 4.23
CA TYR A 255 -3.77 5.31 4.13
C TYR A 255 -4.19 3.90 4.58
N ILE A 256 -3.46 2.87 4.12
CA ILE A 256 -3.71 1.46 4.48
C ILE A 256 -3.64 1.27 5.99
N LEU A 257 -2.59 1.77 6.64
CA LEU A 257 -2.41 1.58 8.08
C LEU A 257 -3.42 2.39 8.91
N GLN A 258 -3.80 3.59 8.47
CA GLN A 258 -4.79 4.42 9.16
C GLN A 258 -6.22 3.93 8.99
N ARG A 259 -6.56 3.37 7.82
CA ARG A 259 -7.93 3.00 7.45
C ARG A 259 -8.18 1.50 7.42
N SER A 260 -7.12 0.70 7.56
CA SER A 260 -7.17 -0.76 7.40
C SER A 260 -7.74 -1.18 6.04
N GLU A 261 -7.36 -0.46 4.98
CA GLU A 261 -7.90 -0.66 3.64
C GLU A 261 -7.37 -1.96 3.01
N ASN A 262 -8.28 -2.89 2.66
CA ASN A 262 -7.90 -4.24 2.27
C ASN A 262 -7.41 -4.32 0.83
N ILE A 263 -8.19 -3.82 -0.13
CA ILE A 263 -7.87 -4.03 -1.54
C ILE A 263 -6.58 -3.33 -1.98
N GLN A 264 -6.29 -2.17 -1.39
CA GLN A 264 -5.04 -1.47 -1.65
C GLN A 264 -3.84 -2.23 -1.03
N SER A 265 -4.05 -2.90 0.11
CA SER A 265 -3.04 -3.76 0.72
C SER A 265 -2.70 -4.96 -0.18
N GLU A 266 -3.72 -5.63 -0.72
CA GLU A 266 -3.52 -6.74 -1.66
C GLU A 266 -2.81 -6.29 -2.94
N MET A 267 -3.22 -5.15 -3.48
CA MET A 267 -2.57 -4.58 -4.66
C MET A 267 -1.10 -4.29 -4.41
N MET A 268 -0.79 -3.72 -3.24
CA MET A 268 0.59 -3.45 -2.84
C MET A 268 1.43 -4.73 -2.81
N ALA A 269 0.90 -5.84 -2.28
CA ALA A 269 1.60 -7.13 -2.27
C ALA A 269 1.80 -7.71 -3.67
N LYS A 270 0.82 -7.57 -4.57
CA LYS A 270 0.98 -7.97 -5.97
C LYS A 270 2.11 -7.19 -6.65
N LEU A 271 2.23 -5.89 -6.38
CA LEU A 271 3.32 -5.06 -6.89
C LEU A 271 4.68 -5.48 -6.31
N VAL A 272 4.74 -5.76 -5.00
CA VAL A 272 5.95 -6.33 -4.34
C VAL A 272 6.37 -7.63 -5.00
N SER A 273 5.44 -8.54 -5.22
CA SER A 273 5.68 -9.82 -5.90
C SER A 273 6.28 -9.61 -7.29
N LYS A 274 5.69 -8.71 -8.09
CA LYS A 274 6.19 -8.38 -9.43
C LYS A 274 7.58 -7.78 -9.42
N ASP A 275 7.85 -6.86 -8.50
CA ASP A 275 9.17 -6.21 -8.37
C ASP A 275 10.28 -7.22 -8.06
N LEU A 276 9.94 -8.25 -7.29
CA LEU A 276 10.84 -9.36 -6.96
C LEU A 276 10.93 -10.44 -8.04
N GLY A 277 10.27 -10.26 -9.20
CA GLY A 277 10.32 -11.18 -10.33
C GLY A 277 9.37 -12.37 -10.23
N PHE A 278 8.42 -12.36 -9.31
CA PHE A 278 7.33 -13.33 -9.27
C PHE A 278 6.18 -12.91 -10.20
N ASP A 279 5.12 -13.70 -10.27
CA ASP A 279 4.00 -13.49 -11.20
C ASP A 279 2.91 -12.55 -10.68
N GLY A 280 2.93 -12.17 -9.39
CA GLY A 280 1.90 -11.34 -8.76
C GLY A 280 0.64 -12.09 -8.35
N SER A 281 0.66 -13.44 -8.35
CA SER A 281 -0.41 -14.27 -7.80
C SER A 281 -0.43 -14.23 -6.26
N PHE A 282 -1.54 -14.65 -5.64
CA PHE A 282 -1.61 -14.81 -4.17
C PHE A 282 -0.63 -15.89 -3.68
N GLU A 283 -0.43 -16.93 -4.47
CA GLU A 283 0.51 -18.01 -4.18
C GLU A 283 1.96 -17.52 -4.09
N SER A 284 2.27 -16.42 -4.76
CA SER A 284 3.61 -15.81 -4.76
C SER A 284 3.88 -14.92 -3.53
N PHE A 285 2.87 -14.59 -2.71
CA PHE A 285 3.06 -13.68 -1.57
C PHE A 285 4.00 -14.25 -0.50
N ASP A 286 3.82 -15.51 -0.12
CA ASP A 286 4.67 -16.14 0.89
C ASP A 286 6.17 -16.09 0.51
N PRO A 287 6.61 -16.58 -0.66
CA PRO A 287 8.01 -16.48 -1.05
C PRO A 287 8.47 -15.03 -1.31
N ALA A 288 7.59 -14.14 -1.80
CA ALA A 288 7.93 -12.75 -2.04
C ALA A 288 8.22 -12.01 -0.73
N PHE A 289 7.36 -12.14 0.28
CA PHE A 289 7.55 -11.50 1.58
C PHE A 289 8.79 -12.04 2.31
N LYS A 290 9.01 -13.36 2.29
CA LYS A 290 10.22 -13.96 2.84
C LYS A 290 11.48 -13.43 2.16
N ARG A 291 11.45 -13.22 0.85
CA ARG A 291 12.55 -12.60 0.10
C ARG A 291 12.71 -11.11 0.46
N ALA A 292 11.61 -10.33 0.50
CA ALA A 292 11.65 -8.91 0.80
C ALA A 292 12.21 -8.62 2.20
N LEU A 293 11.81 -9.41 3.18
CA LEU A 293 12.09 -9.17 4.60
C LEU A 293 13.22 -10.05 5.16
N GLY A 294 13.79 -10.97 4.38
CA GLY A 294 14.78 -11.95 4.83
C GLY A 294 16.09 -11.34 5.37
N THR A 295 16.39 -10.08 5.02
CA THR A 295 17.57 -9.35 5.51
C THR A 295 17.33 -8.57 6.80
N THR A 296 16.10 -8.56 7.31
CA THR A 296 15.72 -7.76 8.49
C THR A 296 15.97 -8.46 9.82
N GLY A 297 16.37 -9.74 9.79
CA GLY A 297 16.54 -10.55 10.99
C GLY A 297 15.24 -11.19 11.52
N LEU A 298 14.13 -11.04 10.81
CA LEU A 298 12.87 -11.70 11.18
C LEU A 298 12.97 -13.21 11.01
N ASP A 299 12.45 -13.97 11.98
CA ASP A 299 12.32 -15.42 11.89
C ASP A 299 11.01 -15.79 11.16
N PHE A 300 11.14 -16.47 10.05
CA PHE A 300 10.01 -16.95 9.25
C PHE A 300 9.60 -18.41 9.56
N THR A 301 10.11 -18.98 10.66
CA THR A 301 9.74 -20.33 11.10
C THR A 301 8.24 -20.39 11.39
N GLY A 302 7.52 -21.27 10.69
CA GLY A 302 6.07 -21.42 10.85
C GLY A 302 5.23 -20.28 10.22
N VAL A 303 5.85 -19.24 9.68
CA VAL A 303 5.14 -18.14 8.99
C VAL A 303 4.53 -18.65 7.69
N ARG A 304 3.26 -18.32 7.48
CA ARG A 304 2.51 -18.56 6.25
C ARG A 304 1.75 -17.31 5.85
N ILE A 305 1.92 -16.87 4.62
CA ILE A 305 1.28 -15.68 4.07
C ILE A 305 0.35 -16.08 2.94
N ARG A 306 -0.96 -15.91 3.13
CA ARG A 306 -2.00 -16.24 2.14
C ARG A 306 -2.52 -14.99 1.43
N ASP A 307 -2.67 -13.89 2.19
CA ASP A 307 -3.05 -12.60 1.66
C ASP A 307 -2.25 -11.48 2.35
N ALA A 308 -2.45 -10.26 1.94
CA ALA A 308 -1.71 -9.10 2.41
C ALA A 308 -2.52 -8.18 3.33
N SER A 309 -3.82 -8.38 3.42
CA SER A 309 -4.74 -7.57 4.24
C SER A 309 -5.03 -8.18 5.61
N GLY A 310 -4.87 -9.51 5.72
CA GLY A 310 -5.26 -10.28 6.90
C GLY A 310 -6.73 -10.68 6.94
N LEU A 311 -7.43 -10.62 5.81
CA LEU A 311 -8.78 -11.19 5.68
C LEU A 311 -8.75 -12.72 5.76
N SER A 312 -7.72 -13.33 5.19
CA SER A 312 -7.52 -14.76 5.27
C SER A 312 -7.17 -15.18 6.70
N GLN A 313 -7.95 -16.08 7.27
CA GLN A 313 -7.63 -16.72 8.57
C GLN A 313 -6.50 -17.74 8.45
N LEU A 314 -6.01 -18.01 7.25
CA LEU A 314 -4.91 -18.93 6.97
C LEU A 314 -3.52 -18.25 7.02
N ASN A 315 -3.47 -16.93 7.20
CA ASN A 315 -2.22 -16.27 7.56
C ASN A 315 -1.78 -16.74 8.95
N MET A 316 -0.51 -17.06 9.08
CA MET A 316 0.08 -17.53 10.33
C MET A 316 1.38 -16.77 10.56
N VAL A 317 1.42 -15.92 11.58
CA VAL A 317 2.60 -15.14 11.99
C VAL A 317 2.67 -15.16 13.50
N SER A 318 3.86 -15.29 14.06
CA SER A 318 4.10 -15.13 15.50
C SER A 318 4.21 -13.63 15.87
N PRO A 319 3.87 -13.26 17.11
CA PRO A 319 4.07 -11.92 17.64
C PRO A 319 5.49 -11.37 17.49
#